data_0848dbe3b158e55e6d388177e3dd160a
#
_entry.id   0848dbe3b158e55e6d388177e3dd160a
#
_cell.length_a   1.000
_cell.length_b   1.000
_cell.length_c   1.000
_cell.angle_alpha   90.00
_cell.angle_beta   90.00
_cell.angle_gamma   90.00
#
_symmetry.space_group_name_H-M   'P 1'
#
loop_
_entity.id
_entity.type
_entity.pdbx_description
1 polymer ?
#
loop_
_entity_poly.entity_id
_entity_poly.type
_entity_poly.pdbx_seq_one_letter_code
_entity_poly.pdbx_strand_id
1 'polypeptide(L)'
;MQTNTQFTGLEKRIDEAAHRLLDNLPRHRISDALTEFLVFGLKQAWACLFGGAMLGLIILTRWFWPEGGAGFITRYDFLFLSAVVIQLGMLVFKLEAWEEAKVIIIFHIVGTAMEVFKTHAGSWIYPEENFFRIGGVPLFSGFMYAAVGSYMARINRIFDIRLNHYPPLWTTIVLAAAIYINFFAHHFVWDMRWVLFAATFALYWRTSMHYRVFRFRHKMPLLVAFLLTSLFIWIAENIGTWSKAWLLSLIHISE
;
A
#
# COMPACT_ATOMS: atom_id res chain seq x y z
N MET A 1 -9.29 27.69 10.61
CA MET A 1 -9.40 26.23 10.66
C MET A 1 -8.04 25.68 10.28
N GLN A 2 -7.22 25.25 11.26
CA GLN A 2 -5.87 24.77 10.99
C GLN A 2 -5.96 23.49 10.14
N THR A 3 -5.36 23.52 8.96
CA THR A 3 -5.19 22.35 8.11
C THR A 3 -4.12 21.46 8.73
N ASN A 4 -4.46 20.23 9.05
CA ASN A 4 -3.52 19.23 9.61
C ASN A 4 -2.59 18.64 8.53
N THR A 5 -2.47 19.28 7.37
CA THR A 5 -1.58 18.85 6.29
C THR A 5 -0.13 19.19 6.66
N GLN A 6 0.61 18.19 7.08
CA GLN A 6 2.07 18.29 7.31
C GLN A 6 2.80 18.00 6.00
N PHE A 7 2.73 18.89 5.04
CA PHE A 7 3.46 18.75 3.78
C PHE A 7 4.97 18.77 4.01
N THR A 8 5.69 17.92 3.28
CA THR A 8 7.15 18.04 3.17
C THR A 8 7.50 19.33 2.42
N GLY A 9 8.74 19.80 2.52
CA GLY A 9 9.15 21.05 1.86
C GLY A 9 8.91 21.06 0.35
N LEU A 10 9.06 19.91 -0.31
CA LEU A 10 8.80 19.76 -1.73
C LEU A 10 7.30 19.79 -2.04
N GLU A 11 6.50 19.05 -1.27
CA GLU A 11 5.04 19.01 -1.43
C GLU A 11 4.42 20.39 -1.24
N LYS A 12 4.91 21.17 -0.29
CA LYS A 12 4.48 22.55 -0.09
C LYS A 12 4.75 23.41 -1.32
N ARG A 13 5.93 23.29 -1.92
CA ARG A 13 6.28 24.02 -3.16
C ARG A 13 5.39 23.60 -4.33
N ILE A 14 5.10 22.30 -4.46
CA ILE A 14 4.21 21.76 -5.50
C ILE A 14 2.78 22.29 -5.29
N ASP A 15 2.27 22.25 -4.06
CA ASP A 15 0.93 22.74 -3.72
C ASP A 15 0.81 24.25 -3.99
N GLU A 16 1.79 25.05 -3.59
CA GLU A 16 1.85 26.48 -3.88
C GLU A 16 1.92 26.77 -5.39
N ALA A 17 2.72 26.02 -6.14
CA ALA A 17 2.81 26.15 -7.59
C ALA A 17 1.48 25.76 -8.28
N ALA A 18 0.85 24.66 -7.83
CA ALA A 18 -0.45 24.23 -8.32
C ALA A 18 -1.51 25.30 -8.07
N HIS A 19 -1.55 25.91 -6.87
CA HIS A 19 -2.46 27.01 -6.58
C HIS A 19 -2.22 28.21 -7.49
N ARG A 20 -0.96 28.65 -7.69
CA ARG A 20 -0.65 29.78 -8.57
C ARG A 20 -1.11 29.56 -10.02
N LEU A 21 -0.97 28.33 -10.53
CA LEU A 21 -1.33 28.00 -11.91
C LEU A 21 -2.84 27.78 -12.08
N LEU A 22 -3.47 27.08 -11.15
CA LEU A 22 -4.86 26.63 -11.27
C LEU A 22 -5.87 27.64 -10.74
N ASP A 23 -5.49 28.54 -9.82
CA ASP A 23 -6.39 29.58 -9.30
C ASP A 23 -6.71 30.67 -10.35
N ASN A 24 -5.88 30.79 -11.38
CA ASN A 24 -6.11 31.71 -12.51
C ASN A 24 -7.04 31.12 -13.58
N LEU A 25 -7.43 29.86 -13.49
CA LEU A 25 -8.36 29.24 -14.45
C LEU A 25 -9.80 29.75 -14.24
N PRO A 26 -10.57 29.95 -15.34
CA PRO A 26 -11.96 30.36 -15.24
C PRO A 26 -12.76 29.37 -14.38
N ARG A 27 -13.50 29.88 -13.40
CA ARG A 27 -14.32 29.06 -12.49
C ARG A 27 -15.60 28.62 -13.19
N HIS A 28 -15.59 27.41 -13.70
CA HIS A 28 -16.76 26.75 -14.27
C HIS A 28 -16.87 25.34 -13.67
N ARG A 29 -18.09 24.83 -13.47
CA ARG A 29 -18.32 23.52 -12.84
C ARG A 29 -17.50 22.38 -13.43
N ILE A 30 -17.37 22.34 -14.76
CA ILE A 30 -16.61 21.31 -15.48
C ILE A 30 -15.11 21.51 -15.25
N SER A 31 -14.61 22.74 -15.32
CA SER A 31 -13.21 23.07 -15.05
C SER A 31 -12.81 22.73 -13.62
N ASP A 32 -13.65 23.06 -12.64
CA ASP A 32 -13.40 22.73 -11.24
C ASP A 32 -13.39 21.21 -11.01
N ALA A 33 -14.35 20.47 -11.58
CA ALA A 33 -14.40 19.00 -11.47
C ALA A 33 -13.17 18.33 -12.11
N LEU A 34 -12.75 18.80 -13.28
CA LEU A 34 -11.56 18.28 -13.97
C LEU A 34 -10.29 18.57 -13.18
N THR A 35 -10.17 19.79 -12.63
CA THR A 35 -9.04 20.19 -11.79
C THR A 35 -8.96 19.31 -10.52
N GLU A 36 -10.09 19.12 -9.82
CA GLU A 36 -10.15 18.24 -8.65
C GLU A 36 -9.76 16.81 -9.01
N PHE A 37 -10.26 16.28 -10.13
CA PHE A 37 -9.93 14.93 -10.60
C PHE A 37 -8.43 14.77 -10.93
N LEU A 38 -7.85 15.72 -11.65
CA LEU A 38 -6.42 15.69 -11.99
C LEU A 38 -5.54 15.80 -10.75
N VAL A 39 -5.86 16.73 -9.84
CA VAL A 39 -5.12 16.87 -8.57
C VAL A 39 -5.29 15.63 -7.70
N PHE A 40 -6.48 15.01 -7.67
CA PHE A 40 -6.70 13.74 -6.99
C PHE A 40 -5.78 12.65 -7.57
N GLY A 41 -5.76 12.49 -8.89
CA GLY A 41 -4.91 11.52 -9.56
C GLY A 41 -3.41 11.74 -9.27
N LEU A 42 -2.94 12.98 -9.34
CA LEU A 42 -1.55 13.33 -9.02
C LEU A 42 -1.20 13.03 -7.55
N LYS A 43 -2.08 13.35 -6.60
CA LYS A 43 -1.89 13.02 -5.19
C LYS A 43 -1.88 11.52 -4.95
N GLN A 44 -2.73 10.75 -5.64
CA GLN A 44 -2.72 9.29 -5.56
C GLN A 44 -1.43 8.70 -6.14
N ALA A 45 -0.98 9.18 -7.31
CA ALA A 45 0.29 8.75 -7.90
C ALA A 45 1.47 9.06 -6.96
N TRP A 46 1.47 10.24 -6.34
CA TRP A 46 2.47 10.61 -5.34
C TRP A 46 2.43 9.72 -4.11
N ALA A 47 1.23 9.39 -3.61
CA ALA A 47 1.08 8.49 -2.48
C ALA A 47 1.54 7.06 -2.81
N CYS A 48 1.35 6.61 -4.04
CA CYS A 48 1.78 5.30 -4.53
C CYS A 48 3.25 5.25 -4.99
N LEU A 49 4.06 6.30 -4.79
CA LEU A 49 5.39 6.41 -5.38
C LEU A 49 6.28 5.19 -5.07
N PHE A 50 6.37 4.79 -3.80
CA PHE A 50 7.16 3.62 -3.40
C PHE A 50 6.59 2.31 -3.97
N GLY A 51 5.30 2.06 -3.76
CA GLY A 51 4.64 0.85 -4.27
C GLY A 51 4.65 0.76 -5.79
N GLY A 52 4.41 1.89 -6.48
CA GLY A 52 4.48 1.97 -7.94
C GLY A 52 5.88 1.71 -8.49
N ALA A 53 6.92 2.23 -7.83
CA ALA A 53 8.31 1.95 -8.19
C ALA A 53 8.64 0.46 -8.03
N MET A 54 8.23 -0.16 -6.92
CA MET A 54 8.44 -1.59 -6.67
C MET A 54 7.69 -2.46 -7.69
N LEU A 55 6.42 -2.18 -7.97
CA LEU A 55 5.67 -2.90 -9.00
C LEU A 55 6.28 -2.72 -10.39
N GLY A 56 6.73 -1.51 -10.71
CA GLY A 56 7.45 -1.24 -11.97
C GLY A 56 8.72 -2.06 -12.08
N LEU A 57 9.52 -2.18 -11.02
CA LEU A 57 10.71 -3.03 -11.00
C LEU A 57 10.39 -4.52 -11.15
N ILE A 58 9.32 -4.99 -10.50
CA ILE A 58 8.84 -6.38 -10.65
C ILE A 58 8.47 -6.68 -12.11
N ILE A 59 7.75 -5.77 -12.78
CA ILE A 59 7.39 -5.89 -14.19
C ILE A 59 8.63 -5.82 -15.09
N LEU A 60 9.49 -4.83 -14.88
CA LEU A 60 10.70 -4.66 -15.70
C LEU A 60 11.65 -5.84 -15.58
N THR A 61 11.88 -6.34 -14.35
CA THR A 61 12.71 -7.52 -14.14
C THR A 61 12.08 -8.79 -14.72
N ARG A 62 10.76 -8.88 -14.86
CA ARG A 62 10.10 -9.99 -15.55
C ARG A 62 10.45 -10.05 -17.03
N TRP A 63 10.61 -8.90 -17.68
CA TRP A 63 10.86 -8.83 -19.12
C TRP A 63 12.35 -8.75 -19.47
N PHE A 64 13.16 -8.12 -18.65
CA PHE A 64 14.55 -7.78 -18.99
C PHE A 64 15.57 -8.50 -18.14
N TRP A 65 15.17 -9.33 -17.16
CA TRP A 65 16.14 -10.07 -16.35
C TRP A 65 16.75 -11.19 -17.16
N PRO A 66 18.11 -11.30 -17.23
CA PRO A 66 18.78 -12.36 -18.01
C PRO A 66 18.44 -13.75 -17.48
N GLU A 67 18.22 -14.72 -18.38
CA GLU A 67 18.14 -16.13 -18.03
C GLU A 67 19.48 -16.57 -17.46
N GLY A 68 19.49 -17.09 -16.22
CA GLY A 68 20.72 -17.45 -15.49
C GLY A 68 21.27 -16.39 -14.55
N GLY A 69 20.57 -15.24 -14.41
CA GLY A 69 20.94 -14.16 -13.49
C GLY A 69 21.84 -13.08 -14.11
N ALA A 70 21.99 -11.97 -13.43
CA ALA A 70 22.91 -10.88 -13.81
C ALA A 70 24.25 -11.05 -13.09
N GLY A 71 25.03 -12.06 -13.48
CA GLY A 71 26.30 -12.36 -12.83
C GLY A 71 26.12 -12.90 -11.40
N PHE A 72 26.57 -12.15 -10.39
CA PHE A 72 26.53 -12.53 -8.97
C PHE A 72 25.26 -12.07 -8.23
N ILE A 73 24.36 -11.33 -8.88
CA ILE A 73 23.12 -10.83 -8.27
C ILE A 73 21.93 -11.60 -8.84
N THR A 74 21.08 -12.11 -7.94
CA THR A 74 19.80 -12.72 -8.31
C THR A 74 18.73 -11.66 -8.49
N ARG A 75 17.62 -11.98 -9.17
CA ARG A 75 16.49 -11.06 -9.36
C ARG A 75 15.90 -10.60 -8.04
N TYR A 76 15.73 -11.50 -7.08
CA TYR A 76 15.17 -11.16 -5.77
C TYR A 76 16.10 -10.28 -4.93
N ASP A 77 17.41 -10.54 -5.01
CA ASP A 77 18.40 -9.68 -4.34
C ASP A 77 18.44 -8.28 -4.96
N PHE A 78 18.33 -8.20 -6.29
CA PHE A 78 18.20 -6.91 -6.98
C PHE A 78 16.93 -6.15 -6.55
N LEU A 79 15.78 -6.81 -6.46
CA LEU A 79 14.53 -6.20 -6.00
C LEU A 79 14.65 -5.69 -4.55
N PHE A 80 15.30 -6.47 -3.67
CA PHE A 80 15.55 -6.08 -2.30
C PHE A 80 16.47 -4.86 -2.20
N LEU A 81 17.62 -4.89 -2.86
CA LEU A 81 18.57 -3.77 -2.87
C LEU A 81 17.95 -2.51 -3.49
N SER A 82 17.16 -2.67 -4.55
CA SER A 82 16.43 -1.55 -5.16
C SER A 82 15.40 -0.95 -4.19
N ALA A 83 14.67 -1.76 -3.43
CA ALA A 83 13.74 -1.29 -2.40
C ALA A 83 14.46 -0.45 -1.34
N VAL A 84 15.61 -0.92 -0.86
CA VAL A 84 16.45 -0.20 0.12
C VAL A 84 16.95 1.12 -0.47
N VAL A 85 17.47 1.11 -1.70
CA VAL A 85 17.98 2.32 -2.37
C VAL A 85 16.86 3.34 -2.58
N ILE A 86 15.68 2.90 -3.06
CA ILE A 86 14.51 3.79 -3.22
C ILE A 86 14.12 4.39 -1.88
N GLN A 87 14.01 3.57 -0.83
CA GLN A 87 13.63 4.03 0.51
C GLN A 87 14.62 5.05 1.07
N LEU A 88 15.91 4.78 0.97
CA LEU A 88 16.95 5.71 1.39
C LEU A 88 16.92 7.00 0.57
N GLY A 89 16.74 6.88 -0.75
CA GLY A 89 16.57 8.04 -1.64
C GLY A 89 15.38 8.91 -1.22
N MET A 90 14.23 8.30 -0.94
CA MET A 90 13.04 9.04 -0.49
C MET A 90 13.27 9.81 0.81
N LEU A 91 14.04 9.25 1.75
CA LEU A 91 14.42 9.93 2.99
C LEU A 91 15.42 11.07 2.73
N VAL A 92 16.50 10.81 1.97
CA VAL A 92 17.57 11.79 1.68
C VAL A 92 17.00 13.00 0.92
N PHE A 93 16.17 12.76 -0.08
CA PHE A 93 15.52 13.82 -0.86
C PHE A 93 14.29 14.44 -0.15
N LYS A 94 14.00 14.02 1.09
CA LYS A 94 12.87 14.52 1.89
C LYS A 94 11.52 14.37 1.17
N LEU A 95 11.37 13.34 0.36
CA LEU A 95 10.11 12.94 -0.28
C LEU A 95 9.21 12.19 0.70
N GLU A 96 9.76 11.78 1.81
CA GLU A 96 9.09 11.02 2.87
C GLU A 96 9.44 11.60 4.24
N ALA A 97 8.46 11.61 5.15
CA ALA A 97 8.68 12.00 6.53
C ALA A 97 9.28 10.83 7.33
N TRP A 98 10.08 11.15 8.35
CA TRP A 98 10.67 10.11 9.23
C TRP A 98 9.62 9.22 9.91
N GLU A 99 8.46 9.79 10.23
CA GLU A 99 7.34 9.03 10.81
C GLU A 99 6.77 8.00 9.82
N GLU A 100 6.77 8.31 8.52
CA GLU A 100 6.37 7.37 7.46
C GLU A 100 7.38 6.23 7.34
N ALA A 101 8.68 6.55 7.43
CA ALA A 101 9.74 5.53 7.39
C ALA A 101 9.63 4.52 8.54
N LYS A 102 9.23 4.95 9.75
CA LYS A 102 8.96 4.03 10.87
C LYS A 102 7.81 3.08 10.54
N VAL A 103 6.73 3.59 9.94
CA VAL A 103 5.60 2.76 9.51
C VAL A 103 6.06 1.71 8.49
N ILE A 104 6.88 2.11 7.52
CA ILE A 104 7.45 1.21 6.51
C ILE A 104 8.26 0.08 7.15
N ILE A 105 9.13 0.41 8.12
CA ILE A 105 9.94 -0.60 8.83
C ILE A 105 9.03 -1.59 9.58
N ILE A 106 8.01 -1.09 10.29
CA ILE A 106 7.06 -1.96 11.00
C ILE A 106 6.33 -2.88 10.02
N PHE A 107 5.80 -2.33 8.93
CA PHE A 107 5.10 -3.13 7.91
C PHE A 107 6.03 -4.14 7.23
N HIS A 108 7.29 -3.78 6.99
CA HIS A 108 8.30 -4.71 6.45
C HIS A 108 8.55 -5.89 7.40
N ILE A 109 8.73 -5.63 8.70
CA ILE A 109 8.97 -6.68 9.70
C ILE A 109 7.74 -7.58 9.83
N VAL A 110 6.56 -7.00 10.02
CA VAL A 110 5.31 -7.74 10.17
C VAL A 110 5.00 -8.52 8.89
N GLY A 111 5.12 -7.88 7.72
CA GLY A 111 4.90 -8.51 6.42
C GLY A 111 5.85 -9.70 6.19
N THR A 112 7.14 -9.54 6.49
CA THR A 112 8.11 -10.65 6.38
C THR A 112 7.74 -11.80 7.31
N ALA A 113 7.32 -11.53 8.56
CA ALA A 113 6.88 -12.58 9.47
C ALA A 113 5.64 -13.33 8.96
N MET A 114 4.66 -12.58 8.39
CA MET A 114 3.48 -13.17 7.76
C MET A 114 3.85 -14.06 6.56
N GLU A 115 4.78 -13.60 5.72
CA GLU A 115 5.26 -14.35 4.56
C GLU A 115 5.97 -15.64 4.96
N VAL A 116 6.85 -15.58 5.98
CA VAL A 116 7.53 -16.77 6.50
C VAL A 116 6.51 -17.81 6.98
N PHE A 117 5.48 -17.38 7.72
CA PHE A 117 4.42 -18.27 8.16
C PHE A 117 3.66 -18.88 6.97
N LYS A 118 3.21 -18.06 6.01
CA LYS A 118 2.42 -18.52 4.86
C LYS A 118 3.20 -19.44 3.93
N THR A 119 4.49 -19.18 3.73
CA THR A 119 5.37 -20.06 2.97
C THR A 119 5.53 -21.42 3.65
N HIS A 120 5.68 -21.45 4.98
CA HIS A 120 5.71 -22.71 5.74
C HIS A 120 4.37 -23.45 5.73
N ALA A 121 3.25 -22.72 5.73
CA ALA A 121 1.91 -23.31 5.59
C ALA A 121 1.60 -23.79 4.16
N GLY A 122 2.51 -23.55 3.21
CA GLY A 122 2.35 -24.00 1.82
C GLY A 122 1.37 -23.19 0.99
N SER A 123 1.02 -21.95 1.41
CA SER A 123 0.07 -21.10 0.67
C SER A 123 0.65 -20.57 -0.64
N TRP A 124 1.94 -20.21 -0.65
CA TRP A 124 2.71 -19.83 -1.83
C TRP A 124 4.18 -20.14 -1.68
N ILE A 125 4.89 -20.04 -2.78
CA ILE A 125 6.31 -20.33 -2.87
C ILE A 125 7.06 -19.24 -3.63
N TYR A 126 8.33 -19.09 -3.29
CA TYR A 126 9.28 -18.23 -3.99
C TYR A 126 10.26 -19.11 -4.78
N PRO A 127 10.11 -19.21 -6.13
CA PRO A 127 10.81 -20.22 -6.92
C PRO A 127 12.30 -19.93 -7.13
N GLU A 128 12.72 -18.66 -7.00
CA GLU A 128 14.10 -18.28 -7.29
C GLU A 128 14.97 -18.33 -6.03
N GLU A 129 16.18 -18.85 -6.14
CA GLU A 129 17.21 -18.78 -5.10
C GLU A 129 17.72 -17.34 -4.97
N ASN A 130 18.06 -16.93 -3.73
CA ASN A 130 18.63 -15.61 -3.46
C ASN A 130 19.39 -15.60 -2.13
N PHE A 131 20.23 -14.56 -1.92
CA PHE A 131 21.04 -14.41 -0.72
C PHE A 131 20.24 -13.78 0.43
N PHE A 132 19.52 -12.67 0.16
CA PHE A 132 18.74 -11.96 1.17
C PHE A 132 17.38 -12.61 1.41
N ARG A 133 17.36 -13.71 2.18
CA ARG A 133 16.13 -14.46 2.52
C ARG A 133 16.10 -14.91 3.98
N ILE A 134 14.92 -15.02 4.54
CA ILE A 134 14.67 -15.54 5.89
C ILE A 134 13.55 -16.57 5.80
N GLY A 135 13.79 -17.77 6.34
CA GLY A 135 12.78 -18.84 6.35
C GLY A 135 12.22 -19.23 4.98
N GLY A 136 13.04 -19.19 3.93
CA GLY A 136 12.60 -19.46 2.57
C GLY A 136 11.97 -18.26 1.83
N VAL A 137 11.82 -17.12 2.49
CA VAL A 137 11.17 -15.90 1.97
C VAL A 137 12.20 -14.85 1.62
N PRO A 138 12.22 -14.32 0.38
CA PRO A 138 13.10 -13.22 0.00
C PRO A 138 12.66 -11.91 0.66
N LEU A 139 13.61 -11.13 1.16
CA LEU A 139 13.32 -9.92 1.94
C LEU A 139 12.61 -8.81 1.14
N PHE A 140 12.65 -8.83 -0.20
CA PHE A 140 11.89 -7.85 -0.98
C PHE A 140 10.38 -7.97 -0.74
N SER A 141 9.86 -9.16 -0.41
CA SER A 141 8.44 -9.40 -0.17
C SER A 141 7.89 -8.55 1.00
N GLY A 142 8.67 -8.40 2.06
CA GLY A 142 8.31 -7.51 3.17
C GLY A 142 8.14 -6.05 2.76
N PHE A 143 8.89 -5.59 1.74
CA PHE A 143 8.72 -4.24 1.18
C PHE A 143 7.42 -4.07 0.39
N MET A 144 6.82 -5.14 -0.11
CA MET A 144 5.48 -5.07 -0.73
C MET A 144 4.42 -4.71 0.31
N TYR A 145 4.49 -5.27 1.52
CA TYR A 145 3.65 -4.84 2.65
C TYR A 145 3.97 -3.42 3.11
N ALA A 146 5.26 -3.08 3.16
CA ALA A 146 5.72 -1.74 3.48
C ALA A 146 5.18 -0.68 2.51
N ALA A 147 5.00 -1.02 1.23
CA ALA A 147 4.39 -0.15 0.23
C ALA A 147 2.96 0.26 0.59
N VAL A 148 2.17 -0.67 1.14
CA VAL A 148 0.81 -0.37 1.65
C VAL A 148 0.89 0.57 2.85
N GLY A 149 1.80 0.31 3.80
CA GLY A 149 2.03 1.17 4.96
C GLY A 149 2.42 2.60 4.57
N SER A 150 3.36 2.74 3.62
CA SER A 150 3.79 4.03 3.06
C SER A 150 2.61 4.78 2.43
N TYR A 151 1.83 4.10 1.60
CA TYR A 151 0.63 4.66 0.99
C TYR A 151 -0.35 5.18 2.05
N MET A 152 -0.69 4.36 3.04
CA MET A 152 -1.66 4.72 4.09
C MET A 152 -1.19 5.91 4.94
N ALA A 153 0.08 5.96 5.31
CA ALA A 153 0.65 7.08 6.04
C ALA A 153 0.61 8.37 5.21
N ARG A 154 0.99 8.27 3.92
CA ARG A 154 1.06 9.42 3.02
C ARG A 154 -0.30 9.98 2.65
N ILE A 155 -1.30 9.15 2.31
CA ILE A 155 -2.66 9.64 2.01
C ILE A 155 -3.27 10.37 3.20
N ASN A 156 -3.05 9.87 4.42
CA ASN A 156 -3.55 10.51 5.64
C ASN A 156 -3.00 11.94 5.78
N ARG A 157 -1.73 12.13 5.45
CA ARG A 157 -1.04 13.42 5.49
C ARG A 157 -1.50 14.39 4.39
N ILE A 158 -1.50 13.93 3.11
CA ILE A 158 -1.70 14.85 1.97
C ILE A 158 -3.17 15.16 1.66
N PHE A 159 -4.10 14.33 2.12
CA PHE A 159 -5.54 14.54 1.91
C PHE A 159 -6.28 15.12 3.13
N ASP A 160 -5.59 15.44 4.23
CA ASP A 160 -6.24 15.93 5.48
C ASP A 160 -7.48 15.09 5.81
N ILE A 161 -7.26 13.76 5.97
CA ILE A 161 -8.33 12.80 6.21
C ILE A 161 -8.91 13.01 7.60
N ARG A 162 -10.24 13.05 7.69
CA ARG A 162 -10.99 13.11 8.94
C ARG A 162 -12.11 12.08 8.91
N LEU A 163 -12.20 11.31 9.97
CA LEU A 163 -13.22 10.27 10.11
C LEU A 163 -14.33 10.77 11.03
N ASN A 164 -15.58 10.64 10.57
CA ASN A 164 -16.77 10.92 11.36
C ASN A 164 -17.47 9.60 11.70
N HIS A 165 -18.05 9.51 12.89
CA HIS A 165 -18.72 8.31 13.42
C HIS A 165 -17.80 7.08 13.41
N TYR A 166 -16.51 7.30 13.71
CA TYR A 166 -15.56 6.21 13.85
C TYR A 166 -15.89 5.41 15.12
N PRO A 167 -15.91 4.07 15.04
CA PRO A 167 -16.22 3.22 16.19
C PRO A 167 -15.15 3.37 17.30
N PRO A 168 -15.45 2.96 18.54
CA PRO A 168 -14.50 2.96 19.63
C PRO A 168 -13.23 2.18 19.24
N LEU A 169 -12.05 2.72 19.58
CA LEU A 169 -10.76 2.14 19.16
C LEU A 169 -10.59 0.68 19.58
N TRP A 170 -11.08 0.30 20.76
CA TRP A 170 -10.97 -1.09 21.22
C TRP A 170 -11.72 -2.09 20.31
N THR A 171 -12.89 -1.70 19.74
CA THR A 171 -13.64 -2.57 18.82
C THR A 171 -12.88 -2.78 17.52
N THR A 172 -12.21 -1.76 17.02
CA THR A 172 -11.37 -1.84 15.82
C THR A 172 -10.14 -2.71 16.06
N ILE A 173 -9.53 -2.62 17.25
CA ILE A 173 -8.41 -3.47 17.65
C ILE A 173 -8.86 -4.94 17.75
N VAL A 174 -10.00 -5.21 18.39
CA VAL A 174 -10.54 -6.57 18.50
C VAL A 174 -10.83 -7.15 17.12
N LEU A 175 -11.47 -6.39 16.23
CA LEU A 175 -11.74 -6.83 14.87
C LEU A 175 -10.43 -7.08 14.09
N ALA A 176 -9.47 -6.18 14.18
CA ALA A 176 -8.17 -6.36 13.53
C ALA A 176 -7.46 -7.61 14.05
N ALA A 177 -7.43 -7.81 15.36
CA ALA A 177 -6.86 -9.02 15.97
C ALA A 177 -7.56 -10.29 15.49
N ALA A 178 -8.90 -10.30 15.40
CA ALA A 178 -9.67 -11.42 14.88
C ALA A 178 -9.34 -11.72 13.40
N ILE A 179 -9.17 -10.69 12.58
CA ILE A 179 -8.76 -10.83 11.18
C ILE A 179 -7.36 -11.46 11.09
N TYR A 180 -6.40 -10.97 11.90
CA TYR A 180 -5.04 -11.55 11.93
C TYR A 180 -5.04 -12.99 12.44
N ILE A 181 -5.80 -13.29 13.51
CA ILE A 181 -5.94 -14.66 14.02
C ILE A 181 -6.52 -15.57 12.92
N ASN A 182 -7.59 -15.16 12.25
CA ASN A 182 -8.15 -15.93 11.14
C ASN A 182 -7.15 -16.11 9.99
N PHE A 183 -6.39 -15.07 9.65
CA PHE A 183 -5.36 -15.16 8.60
C PHE A 183 -4.32 -16.24 8.87
N PHE A 184 -3.92 -16.43 10.13
CA PHE A 184 -2.97 -17.47 10.51
C PHE A 184 -3.64 -18.84 10.75
N ALA A 185 -4.85 -18.84 11.33
CA ALA A 185 -5.48 -20.04 11.84
C ALA A 185 -6.40 -20.77 10.84
N HIS A 186 -6.84 -20.12 9.75
CA HIS A 186 -7.84 -20.71 8.82
C HIS A 186 -7.38 -22.00 8.13
N HIS A 187 -6.09 -22.31 8.14
CA HIS A 187 -5.56 -23.60 7.66
C HIS A 187 -5.78 -24.74 8.67
N PHE A 188 -6.05 -24.44 9.93
CA PHE A 188 -6.16 -25.40 11.03
C PHE A 188 -7.55 -25.43 11.65
N VAL A 189 -8.31 -24.33 11.50
CA VAL A 189 -9.66 -24.16 12.04
C VAL A 189 -10.59 -23.60 10.97
N TRP A 190 -11.87 -23.60 11.25
CA TRP A 190 -12.89 -23.08 10.33
C TRP A 190 -12.61 -21.63 9.93
N ASP A 191 -12.66 -21.36 8.63
CA ASP A 191 -12.43 -20.02 8.07
C ASP A 191 -13.62 -19.11 8.33
N MET A 192 -13.37 -18.08 9.12
CA MET A 192 -14.37 -17.10 9.54
C MET A 192 -14.43 -15.86 8.64
N ARG A 193 -13.80 -15.86 7.45
CA ARG A 193 -13.70 -14.68 6.58
C ARG A 193 -15.03 -13.97 6.34
N TRP A 194 -16.11 -14.70 6.12
CA TRP A 194 -17.43 -14.13 5.87
C TRP A 194 -18.03 -13.46 7.11
N VAL A 195 -17.81 -14.04 8.29
CA VAL A 195 -18.21 -13.44 9.57
C VAL A 195 -17.43 -12.15 9.80
N LEU A 196 -16.14 -12.14 9.51
CA LEU A 196 -15.28 -10.97 9.65
C LEU A 196 -15.65 -9.87 8.64
N PHE A 197 -16.04 -10.22 7.41
CA PHE A 197 -16.61 -9.25 6.45
C PHE A 197 -17.89 -8.63 6.98
N ALA A 198 -18.82 -9.44 7.48
CA ALA A 198 -20.07 -8.94 8.06
C ALA A 198 -19.80 -8.05 9.28
N ALA A 199 -18.88 -8.44 10.16
CA ALA A 199 -18.46 -7.64 11.31
C ALA A 199 -17.82 -6.30 10.89
N THR A 200 -16.96 -6.31 9.87
CA THR A 200 -16.36 -5.09 9.31
C THR A 200 -17.43 -4.17 8.76
N PHE A 201 -18.38 -4.71 7.99
CA PHE A 201 -19.49 -3.93 7.47
C PHE A 201 -20.35 -3.34 8.60
N ALA A 202 -20.75 -4.15 9.58
CA ALA A 202 -21.56 -3.70 10.71
C ALA A 202 -20.86 -2.64 11.56
N LEU A 203 -19.53 -2.75 11.74
CA LEU A 203 -18.77 -1.82 12.54
C LEU A 203 -18.60 -0.45 11.85
N TYR A 204 -18.35 -0.44 10.53
CA TYR A 204 -17.97 0.77 9.81
C TYR A 204 -19.05 1.36 8.90
N TRP A 205 -20.25 0.76 8.83
CA TRP A 205 -21.29 1.17 7.88
C TRP A 205 -21.73 2.64 8.04
N ARG A 206 -21.62 3.22 9.24
CA ARG A 206 -21.92 4.62 9.52
C ARG A 206 -20.71 5.54 9.41
N THR A 207 -19.50 4.98 9.31
CA THR A 207 -18.28 5.76 9.28
C THR A 207 -18.11 6.42 7.92
N SER A 208 -17.89 7.72 7.93
CA SER A 208 -17.60 8.48 6.72
C SER A 208 -16.23 9.14 6.80
N MET A 209 -15.52 9.07 5.70
CA MET A 209 -14.24 9.71 5.50
C MET A 209 -14.42 11.04 4.77
N HIS A 210 -13.93 12.13 5.36
CA HIS A 210 -13.85 13.43 4.76
C HIS A 210 -12.41 13.69 4.38
N TYR A 211 -12.16 14.09 3.13
CA TYR A 211 -10.82 14.33 2.63
C TYR A 211 -10.82 15.58 1.73
N ARG A 212 -9.67 16.25 1.67
CA ARG A 212 -9.49 17.45 0.85
C ARG A 212 -8.57 17.11 -0.33
N VAL A 213 -9.08 17.30 -1.55
CA VAL A 213 -8.26 17.12 -2.75
C VAL A 213 -7.48 18.40 -3.05
N PHE A 214 -8.14 19.43 -3.51
CA PHE A 214 -7.55 20.74 -3.80
C PHE A 214 -8.35 21.86 -3.16
N ARG A 215 -9.40 22.34 -3.80
CA ARG A 215 -10.28 23.40 -3.30
C ARG A 215 -11.38 22.86 -2.41
N PHE A 216 -11.93 21.70 -2.75
CA PHE A 216 -13.12 21.15 -2.11
C PHE A 216 -12.80 19.98 -1.17
N ARG A 217 -13.64 19.86 -0.17
CA ARG A 217 -13.64 18.72 0.74
C ARG A 217 -14.72 17.74 0.29
N HIS A 218 -14.29 16.52 0.02
CA HIS A 218 -15.15 15.43 -0.40
C HIS A 218 -15.49 14.52 0.76
N LYS A 219 -16.58 13.75 0.60
CA LYS A 219 -17.04 12.77 1.58
C LYS A 219 -17.28 11.45 0.87
N MET A 220 -16.83 10.34 1.48
CA MET A 220 -17.18 8.99 1.05
C MET A 220 -17.40 8.09 2.27
N PRO A 221 -18.19 6.99 2.15
CA PRO A 221 -18.23 5.95 3.17
C PRO A 221 -16.85 5.30 3.34
N LEU A 222 -16.44 5.02 4.59
CA LEU A 222 -15.12 4.40 4.84
C LEU A 222 -15.02 3.00 4.20
N LEU A 223 -16.12 2.27 4.13
CA LEU A 223 -16.19 0.96 3.46
C LEU A 223 -15.83 1.04 1.97
N VAL A 224 -16.19 2.14 1.28
CA VAL A 224 -15.79 2.36 -0.11
C VAL A 224 -14.28 2.57 -0.22
N ALA A 225 -13.69 3.32 0.73
CA ALA A 225 -12.23 3.48 0.77
C ALA A 225 -11.52 2.14 1.00
N PHE A 226 -12.04 1.28 1.90
CA PHE A 226 -11.52 -0.08 2.10
C PHE A 226 -11.60 -0.92 0.84
N LEU A 227 -12.77 -0.91 0.16
CA LEU A 227 -12.96 -1.65 -1.09
C LEU A 227 -11.98 -1.20 -2.19
N LEU A 228 -11.83 0.11 -2.38
CA LEU A 228 -10.90 0.65 -3.38
C LEU A 228 -9.44 0.29 -3.05
N THR A 229 -9.04 0.41 -1.79
CA THR A 229 -7.69 0.01 -1.37
C THR A 229 -7.45 -1.49 -1.58
N SER A 230 -8.42 -2.33 -1.20
CA SER A 230 -8.35 -3.78 -1.43
C SER A 230 -8.26 -4.14 -2.90
N LEU A 231 -8.97 -3.42 -3.77
CA LEU A 231 -8.90 -3.60 -5.22
C LEU A 231 -7.49 -3.32 -5.76
N PHE A 232 -6.85 -2.23 -5.32
CA PHE A 232 -5.47 -1.92 -5.72
C PHE A 232 -4.47 -2.95 -5.20
N ILE A 233 -4.63 -3.44 -3.97
CA ILE A 233 -3.79 -4.53 -3.43
C ILE A 233 -3.99 -5.80 -4.25
N TRP A 234 -5.23 -6.15 -4.58
CA TRP A 234 -5.53 -7.31 -5.42
C TRP A 234 -4.90 -7.21 -6.81
N ILE A 235 -4.93 -6.03 -7.45
CA ILE A 235 -4.24 -5.79 -8.73
C ILE A 235 -2.72 -6.00 -8.57
N ALA A 236 -2.13 -5.45 -7.52
CA ALA A 236 -0.70 -5.60 -7.24
C ALA A 236 -0.30 -7.07 -7.03
N GLU A 237 -1.11 -7.84 -6.30
CA GLU A 237 -0.93 -9.27 -6.10
C GLU A 237 -0.99 -10.06 -7.43
N ASN A 238 -1.96 -9.74 -8.29
CA ASN A 238 -2.06 -10.36 -9.61
C ASN A 238 -0.85 -10.03 -10.49
N ILE A 239 -0.33 -8.80 -10.44
CA ILE A 239 0.90 -8.42 -11.14
C ILE A 239 2.10 -9.23 -10.60
N GLY A 240 2.22 -9.38 -9.28
CA GLY A 240 3.28 -10.16 -8.65
C GLY A 240 3.25 -11.63 -9.07
N THR A 241 2.08 -12.26 -9.06
CA THR A 241 1.89 -13.64 -9.49
C THR A 241 2.16 -13.80 -11.00
N TRP A 242 1.61 -12.92 -11.84
CA TRP A 242 1.85 -12.91 -13.28
C TRP A 242 3.35 -12.74 -13.60
N SER A 243 4.04 -11.89 -12.88
CA SER A 243 5.49 -11.66 -13.06
C SER A 243 6.37 -12.78 -12.49
N LYS A 244 5.77 -13.83 -11.90
CA LYS A 244 6.45 -14.93 -11.22
C LYS A 244 7.36 -14.47 -10.07
N ALA A 245 7.03 -13.33 -9.45
CA ALA A 245 7.72 -12.89 -8.24
C ALA A 245 7.40 -13.81 -7.05
N TRP A 246 6.21 -14.40 -7.05
CA TRP A 246 5.77 -15.53 -6.21
C TRP A 246 4.76 -16.37 -6.97
N LEU A 247 4.57 -17.61 -6.56
CA LEU A 247 3.62 -18.54 -7.15
C LEU A 247 2.64 -19.03 -6.06
N LEU A 248 1.37 -19.13 -6.43
CA LEU A 248 0.38 -19.80 -5.59
C LEU A 248 0.68 -21.31 -5.57
N SER A 249 0.60 -21.92 -4.40
CA SER A 249 0.77 -23.37 -4.30
C SER A 249 -0.42 -24.06 -4.96
N LEU A 250 -0.14 -25.09 -5.76
CA LEU A 250 -1.17 -25.91 -6.42
C LEU A 250 -2.09 -26.65 -5.45
N ILE A 251 -1.69 -26.78 -4.19
CA ILE A 251 -2.48 -27.43 -3.13
C ILE A 251 -3.78 -26.65 -2.84
N HIS A 252 -3.80 -25.34 -3.10
CA HIS A 252 -4.97 -24.49 -2.83
C HIS A 252 -5.79 -24.11 -4.07
N ILE A 253 -5.44 -24.64 -5.26
CA ILE A 253 -6.24 -24.41 -6.48
C ILE A 253 -7.44 -25.38 -6.56
N SER A 254 -7.47 -26.41 -5.73
CA SER A 254 -8.51 -27.46 -5.69
C SER A 254 -9.56 -27.26 -4.58
N GLU A 255 -9.49 -26.19 -3.82
CA GLU A 255 -10.50 -25.79 -2.83
C GLU A 255 -11.14 -24.44 -3.26
#